data_3924b28fcfe23a4a5829bef18b252eb8
#
_entry.id   3924b28fcfe23a4a5829bef18b252eb8
#
_cell.length_a   1.000
_cell.length_b   1.000
_cell.length_c   1.000
_cell.angle_alpha   90.00
_cell.angle_beta   90.00
_cell.angle_gamma   90.00
#
_symmetry.space_group_name_H-M   'P 1'
#
loop_
_entity.id
_entity.type
_entity.pdbx_description
1 polymer ?
#
loop_
_entity_poly.entity_id
_entity_poly.type
_entity_poly.pdbx_seq_one_letter_code
_entity_poly.pdbx_strand_id
1 'polypeptide(L)'
;MAEPKTRNEQAGSSDGRKSGGPGRFSRWMQHRMNARMNRKVRKGKGTFMGMDVLILHTVGSRSGEPRETPVAWFADGDDADTRLIVASGGESQDPDWFVNLMAHPDRATIELPGDDPVPVTPHRLDGADREPAWQVIATAQPRIAKYQSKSDRQYPVVRLTAR
;
A
#
# COMPACT_ATOMS: atom_id res chain seq x y z
N MET A 1 20.96 60.78 35.42
CA MET A 1 20.34 59.49 35.83
C MET A 1 19.31 59.15 34.82
N ALA A 2 19.60 58.22 33.96
CA ALA A 2 18.67 57.73 32.95
C ALA A 2 18.76 56.19 32.94
N GLU A 3 17.70 55.54 33.32
CA GLU A 3 17.56 54.09 33.27
C GLU A 3 17.33 53.62 31.82
N PRO A 4 17.98 52.57 31.36
CA PRO A 4 17.61 51.96 30.07
C PRO A 4 16.50 50.92 30.24
N LYS A 5 15.44 51.10 29.45
CA LYS A 5 14.33 50.15 29.27
C LYS A 5 14.84 48.88 28.64
N THR A 6 14.72 47.77 29.34
CA THR A 6 14.86 46.42 28.79
C THR A 6 13.62 46.04 27.97
N ARG A 7 13.85 45.88 26.68
CA ARG A 7 12.84 45.39 25.72
C ARG A 7 12.87 43.87 25.71
N ASN A 8 11.83 43.27 26.24
CA ASN A 8 11.63 41.83 26.25
C ASN A 8 10.98 41.43 24.92
N GLU A 9 11.76 40.87 23.99
CA GLU A 9 11.26 40.24 22.76
C GLU A 9 11.09 38.75 23.00
N GLN A 10 9.88 38.36 23.35
CA GLN A 10 9.46 36.95 23.28
C GLN A 10 9.12 36.61 21.84
N ALA A 11 10.06 35.99 21.14
CA ALA A 11 9.78 35.33 19.87
C ALA A 11 9.13 33.97 20.17
N GLY A 12 7.83 33.90 20.10
CA GLY A 12 7.05 32.69 20.11
C GLY A 12 7.17 31.97 18.76
N SER A 13 8.04 31.02 18.67
CA SER A 13 8.10 30.09 17.53
C SER A 13 7.03 29.01 17.72
N SER A 14 5.86 29.22 17.13
CA SER A 14 4.85 28.18 16.99
C SER A 14 5.17 27.32 15.75
N ASP A 15 5.96 26.28 15.95
CA ASP A 15 6.17 25.24 14.95
C ASP A 15 4.92 24.34 14.86
N GLY A 16 3.95 24.83 14.11
CA GLY A 16 2.74 24.10 13.75
C GLY A 16 3.04 23.08 12.66
N ARG A 17 3.57 21.91 12.99
CA ARG A 17 3.60 20.76 12.09
C ARG A 17 2.18 20.36 11.76
N LYS A 18 1.68 20.85 10.63
CA LYS A 18 0.47 20.35 9.99
C LYS A 18 0.78 18.93 9.46
N SER A 19 0.34 17.92 10.18
CA SER A 19 0.23 16.55 9.68
C SER A 19 -0.91 16.53 8.64
N GLY A 20 -0.64 17.05 7.45
CA GLY A 20 -1.53 16.98 6.31
C GLY A 20 -1.40 15.61 5.66
N GLY A 21 -2.40 14.75 5.79
CA GLY A 21 -2.56 13.62 4.88
C GLY A 21 -2.61 14.09 3.42
N PRO A 22 -2.44 13.21 2.43
CA PRO A 22 -2.36 13.59 1.03
C PRO A 22 -3.56 14.44 0.63
N GLY A 23 -3.31 15.65 0.12
CA GLY A 23 -4.34 16.61 -0.22
C GLY A 23 -5.31 16.04 -1.28
N ARG A 24 -6.52 16.63 -1.38
CA ARG A 24 -7.56 16.22 -2.35
C ARG A 24 -7.03 16.08 -3.79
N PHE A 25 -6.09 16.93 -4.18
CA PHE A 25 -5.43 16.88 -5.49
C PHE A 25 -4.54 15.65 -5.66
N SER A 26 -3.79 15.28 -4.63
CA SER A 26 -2.95 14.08 -4.64
C SER A 26 -3.79 12.80 -4.74
N ARG A 27 -4.92 12.73 -4.04
CA ARG A 27 -5.87 11.60 -4.13
C ARG A 27 -6.50 11.49 -5.52
N TRP A 28 -6.91 12.61 -6.11
CA TRP A 28 -7.46 12.62 -7.47
C TRP A 28 -6.45 12.14 -8.51
N MET A 29 -5.19 12.59 -8.41
CA MET A 29 -4.11 12.14 -9.29
C MET A 29 -3.84 10.64 -9.11
N GLN A 30 -3.82 10.15 -7.88
CA GLN A 30 -3.66 8.74 -7.57
C GLN A 30 -4.80 7.90 -8.17
N HIS A 31 -6.04 8.33 -8.06
CA HIS A 31 -7.19 7.67 -8.69
C HIS A 31 -7.05 7.58 -10.21
N ARG A 32 -6.59 8.65 -10.86
CA ARG A 32 -6.37 8.64 -12.32
C ARG A 32 -5.24 7.70 -12.73
N MET A 33 -4.15 7.67 -11.97
CA MET A 33 -3.04 6.74 -12.22
C MET A 33 -3.49 5.28 -12.03
N ASN A 34 -4.22 5.00 -10.97
CA ASN A 34 -4.78 3.67 -10.72
C ASN A 34 -5.70 3.24 -11.87
N ALA A 35 -6.62 4.09 -12.30
CA ALA A 35 -7.52 3.79 -13.41
C ALA A 35 -6.80 3.53 -14.74
N ARG A 36 -5.67 4.20 -14.99
CA ARG A 36 -4.81 3.94 -16.16
C ARG A 36 -4.13 2.57 -16.06
N MET A 37 -3.59 2.24 -14.88
CA MET A 37 -2.92 0.97 -14.65
C MET A 37 -3.93 -0.18 -14.74
N ASN A 38 -5.09 -0.06 -14.10
CA ASN A 38 -6.16 -1.06 -14.16
C ASN A 38 -6.58 -1.36 -15.61
N ARG A 39 -6.70 -0.33 -16.45
CA ARG A 39 -6.96 -0.54 -17.89
C ARG A 39 -5.86 -1.32 -18.61
N LYS A 40 -4.58 -1.11 -18.23
CA LYS A 40 -3.47 -1.88 -18.79
C LYS A 40 -3.52 -3.34 -18.35
N VAL A 41 -3.76 -3.58 -17.07
CA VAL A 41 -3.91 -4.94 -16.52
C VAL A 41 -5.04 -5.68 -17.24
N ARG A 42 -6.23 -5.08 -17.37
CA ARG A 42 -7.37 -5.67 -18.09
C ARG A 42 -7.09 -5.96 -19.57
N LYS A 43 -6.12 -5.28 -20.17
CA LYS A 43 -5.65 -5.54 -21.54
C LYS A 43 -4.50 -6.56 -21.61
N GLY A 44 -4.25 -7.30 -20.55
CA GLY A 44 -3.18 -8.29 -20.47
C GLY A 44 -1.77 -7.71 -20.26
N LYS A 45 -1.64 -6.42 -19.93
CA LYS A 45 -0.36 -5.73 -19.69
C LYS A 45 -0.17 -5.45 -18.19
N GLY A 46 0.09 -6.49 -17.44
CA GLY A 46 0.17 -6.44 -15.97
C GLY A 46 1.59 -6.28 -15.42
N THR A 47 2.48 -5.52 -16.08
CA THR A 47 3.84 -5.29 -15.55
C THR A 47 4.09 -3.81 -15.31
N PHE A 48 4.62 -3.48 -14.14
CA PHE A 48 5.04 -2.12 -13.78
C PHE A 48 6.38 -2.16 -13.04
N MET A 49 7.37 -1.43 -13.54
CA MET A 49 8.73 -1.37 -12.99
C MET A 49 9.38 -2.75 -12.76
N GLY A 50 9.12 -3.70 -13.66
CA GLY A 50 9.64 -5.06 -13.56
C GLY A 50 8.91 -5.96 -12.56
N MET A 51 7.78 -5.52 -12.01
CA MET A 51 6.92 -6.31 -11.13
C MET A 51 5.61 -6.64 -11.83
N ASP A 52 5.11 -7.84 -11.58
CA ASP A 52 3.76 -8.21 -12.00
C ASP A 52 2.73 -7.48 -11.14
N VAL A 53 1.66 -7.03 -11.77
CA VAL A 53 0.60 -6.23 -11.14
C VAL A 53 -0.75 -6.89 -11.35
N LEU A 54 -1.52 -7.00 -10.30
CA LEU A 54 -2.93 -7.37 -10.29
C LEU A 54 -3.80 -6.18 -9.91
N ILE A 55 -5.11 -6.26 -10.16
CA ILE A 55 -6.09 -5.34 -9.60
C ILE A 55 -6.68 -5.97 -8.35
N LEU A 56 -6.49 -5.33 -7.21
CA LEU A 56 -7.10 -5.72 -5.95
C LEU A 56 -8.41 -4.95 -5.77
N HIS A 57 -9.50 -5.69 -5.63
CA HIS A 57 -10.82 -5.14 -5.28
C HIS A 57 -11.03 -5.26 -3.78
N THR A 58 -11.38 -4.16 -3.17
CA THR A 58 -11.70 -4.07 -1.75
C THR A 58 -12.95 -3.23 -1.54
N VAL A 59 -13.42 -3.20 -0.31
CA VAL A 59 -14.50 -2.32 0.13
C VAL A 59 -13.93 -1.31 1.10
N GLY A 60 -14.23 -0.04 0.89
CA GLY A 60 -13.78 1.04 1.75
C GLY A 60 -14.16 0.80 3.21
N SER A 61 -13.18 0.77 4.11
CA SER A 61 -13.38 0.42 5.54
C SER A 61 -14.38 1.30 6.26
N ARG A 62 -14.53 2.54 5.82
CA ARG A 62 -15.47 3.52 6.40
C ARG A 62 -16.67 3.80 5.51
N SER A 63 -16.46 3.84 4.19
CA SER A 63 -17.51 4.24 3.24
C SER A 63 -18.37 3.09 2.75
N GLY A 64 -17.88 1.83 2.83
CA GLY A 64 -18.54 0.69 2.21
C GLY A 64 -18.49 0.67 0.68
N GLU A 65 -17.85 1.66 0.05
CA GLU A 65 -17.78 1.81 -1.39
C GLU A 65 -16.73 0.88 -2.02
N PRO A 66 -16.99 0.34 -3.21
CA PRO A 66 -16.02 -0.45 -3.95
C PRO A 66 -14.74 0.35 -4.26
N ARG A 67 -13.60 -0.31 -4.18
CA ARG A 67 -12.28 0.25 -4.51
C ARG A 67 -11.49 -0.73 -5.36
N GLU A 68 -10.81 -0.20 -6.36
CA GLU A 68 -9.90 -0.96 -7.22
C GLU A 68 -8.50 -0.35 -7.11
N THR A 69 -7.52 -1.16 -6.77
CA THR A 69 -6.14 -0.70 -6.60
C THR A 69 -5.18 -1.63 -7.34
N PRO A 70 -4.33 -1.12 -8.25
CA PRO A 70 -3.26 -1.93 -8.83
C PRO A 70 -2.20 -2.18 -7.76
N VAL A 71 -1.86 -3.45 -7.53
CA VAL A 71 -0.90 -3.87 -6.51
C VAL A 71 0.10 -4.83 -7.14
N ALA A 72 1.39 -4.62 -6.87
CA ALA A 72 2.41 -5.57 -7.24
C ALA A 72 2.25 -6.87 -6.44
N TRP A 73 2.44 -8.01 -7.12
CA TRP A 73 2.35 -9.31 -6.49
C TRP A 73 3.57 -10.18 -6.81
N PHE A 74 3.78 -11.20 -5.99
CA PHE A 74 4.88 -12.14 -6.09
C PHE A 74 4.34 -13.56 -5.95
N ALA A 75 4.96 -14.52 -6.64
CA ALA A 75 4.62 -15.92 -6.49
C ALA A 75 4.96 -16.40 -5.06
N ASP A 76 4.11 -17.25 -4.51
CA ASP A 76 4.31 -17.88 -3.20
C ASP A 76 4.69 -19.34 -3.40
N GLY A 77 5.95 -19.57 -3.77
CA GLY A 77 6.41 -20.90 -4.20
C GLY A 77 5.80 -21.34 -5.54
N ASP A 78 5.49 -22.63 -5.64
CA ASP A 78 4.92 -23.24 -6.85
C ASP A 78 3.37 -23.29 -6.85
N ASP A 79 2.74 -22.72 -5.81
CA ASP A 79 1.28 -22.72 -5.69
C ASP A 79 0.67 -21.61 -6.55
N ALA A 80 0.02 -22.03 -7.64
CA ALA A 80 -0.63 -21.11 -8.58
C ALA A 80 -1.86 -20.39 -8.01
N ASP A 81 -2.43 -20.89 -6.90
CA ASP A 81 -3.61 -20.33 -6.27
C ASP A 81 -3.27 -19.29 -5.19
N THR A 82 -2.00 -19.17 -4.83
CA THR A 82 -1.52 -18.21 -3.83
C THR A 82 -0.64 -17.12 -4.42
N ARG A 83 -0.73 -15.93 -3.84
CA ARG A 83 0.08 -14.76 -4.22
C ARG A 83 0.44 -13.96 -3.00
N LEU A 84 1.65 -13.42 -3.01
CA LEU A 84 2.10 -12.49 -1.98
C LEU A 84 1.95 -11.05 -2.46
N ILE A 85 1.45 -10.20 -1.59
CA ILE A 85 1.43 -8.75 -1.77
C ILE A 85 2.04 -8.07 -0.54
N VAL A 86 2.61 -6.88 -0.73
CA VAL A 86 3.27 -6.14 0.34
C VAL A 86 2.76 -4.71 0.42
N ALA A 87 2.39 -4.28 1.61
CA ALA A 87 1.89 -2.93 1.88
C ALA A 87 3.04 -1.94 2.11
N SER A 88 3.85 -1.72 1.07
CA SER A 88 5.02 -0.83 1.08
C SER A 88 4.70 0.64 0.79
N GLY A 89 3.51 0.94 0.28
CA GLY A 89 3.05 2.31 0.02
C GLY A 89 2.61 3.02 1.31
N GLY A 90 2.49 4.37 1.22
CA GLY A 90 2.13 5.18 2.38
C GLY A 90 3.33 5.42 3.31
N GLU A 91 3.78 6.63 3.50
CA GLU A 91 5.02 6.96 4.20
C GLU A 91 5.10 6.34 5.61
N SER A 92 4.37 6.87 6.58
CA SER A 92 4.35 6.44 7.97
C SER A 92 3.15 5.56 8.36
N GLN A 93 2.20 5.37 7.44
CA GLN A 93 0.96 4.64 7.68
C GLN A 93 0.77 3.53 6.65
N ASP A 94 -0.06 2.55 6.99
CA ASP A 94 -0.47 1.54 6.03
C ASP A 94 -1.29 2.15 4.89
N PRO A 95 -1.13 1.69 3.65
CA PRO A 95 -1.91 2.19 2.53
C PRO A 95 -3.40 1.84 2.69
N ASP A 96 -4.27 2.71 2.17
CA ASP A 96 -5.73 2.58 2.30
C ASP A 96 -6.25 1.21 1.83
N TRP A 97 -5.67 0.65 0.76
CA TRP A 97 -6.09 -0.65 0.25
C TRP A 97 -5.85 -1.79 1.27
N PHE A 98 -4.77 -1.71 2.05
CA PHE A 98 -4.49 -2.70 3.09
C PHE A 98 -5.47 -2.58 4.26
N VAL A 99 -5.75 -1.35 4.70
CA VAL A 99 -6.76 -1.10 5.74
C VAL A 99 -8.14 -1.61 5.29
N ASN A 100 -8.53 -1.35 4.05
CA ASN A 100 -9.78 -1.82 3.47
C ASN A 100 -9.84 -3.35 3.39
N LEU A 101 -8.75 -3.98 2.93
CA LEU A 101 -8.64 -5.43 2.82
C LEU A 101 -8.79 -6.13 4.17
N MET A 102 -8.14 -5.60 5.19
CA MET A 102 -8.23 -6.17 6.55
C MET A 102 -9.58 -5.93 7.22
N ALA A 103 -10.28 -4.85 6.86
CA ALA A 103 -11.61 -4.56 7.40
C ALA A 103 -12.71 -5.45 6.81
N HIS A 104 -12.58 -5.86 5.53
CA HIS A 104 -13.58 -6.67 4.82
C HIS A 104 -12.91 -7.79 4.02
N PRO A 105 -12.23 -8.74 4.70
CA PRO A 105 -11.44 -9.77 4.01
C PRO A 105 -12.28 -10.76 3.19
N ASP A 106 -13.52 -10.96 3.57
CA ASP A 106 -14.50 -11.83 2.88
C ASP A 106 -14.98 -11.27 1.54
N ARG A 107 -14.78 -9.97 1.31
CA ARG A 107 -15.24 -9.26 0.10
C ARG A 107 -14.11 -8.95 -0.88
N ALA A 108 -12.94 -9.51 -0.67
CA ALA A 108 -11.80 -9.29 -1.54
C ALA A 108 -11.86 -10.15 -2.80
N THR A 109 -11.56 -9.53 -3.95
CA THR A 109 -11.32 -10.22 -5.22
C THR A 109 -10.07 -9.67 -5.90
N ILE A 110 -9.49 -10.42 -6.81
CA ILE A 110 -8.37 -9.97 -7.64
C ILE A 110 -8.65 -10.19 -9.12
N GLU A 111 -8.14 -9.31 -9.97
CA GLU A 111 -8.04 -9.55 -11.41
C GLU A 111 -6.58 -9.70 -11.79
N LEU A 112 -6.22 -10.79 -12.42
CA LEU A 112 -4.94 -10.98 -13.08
C LEU A 112 -4.99 -10.39 -14.51
N PRO A 113 -3.84 -10.16 -15.16
CA PRO A 113 -3.82 -9.58 -16.50
C PRO A 113 -4.61 -10.39 -17.52
N GLY A 114 -5.73 -9.82 -17.98
CA GLY A 114 -6.60 -10.42 -18.98
C GLY A 114 -7.61 -11.45 -18.47
N ASP A 115 -7.63 -11.70 -17.17
CA ASP A 115 -8.56 -12.65 -16.54
C ASP A 115 -9.76 -11.96 -15.90
N ASP A 116 -10.80 -12.73 -15.64
CA ASP A 116 -11.97 -12.28 -14.85
C ASP A 116 -11.63 -12.20 -13.35
N PRO A 117 -12.38 -11.38 -12.58
CA PRO A 117 -12.18 -11.28 -11.14
C PRO A 117 -12.38 -12.61 -10.41
N VAL A 118 -11.45 -12.96 -9.54
CA VAL A 118 -11.47 -14.18 -8.71
C VAL A 118 -11.54 -13.81 -7.23
N PRO A 119 -12.48 -14.39 -6.45
CA PRO A 119 -12.53 -14.19 -5.01
C PRO A 119 -11.27 -14.76 -4.33
N VAL A 120 -10.76 -14.05 -3.33
CA VAL A 120 -9.59 -14.48 -2.57
C VAL A 120 -9.83 -14.39 -1.07
N THR A 121 -9.09 -15.21 -0.32
CA THR A 121 -8.97 -15.10 1.12
C THR A 121 -7.63 -14.46 1.47
N PRO A 122 -7.61 -13.24 2.02
CA PRO A 122 -6.38 -12.61 2.49
C PRO A 122 -5.97 -13.13 3.85
N HIS A 123 -4.69 -13.43 4.01
CA HIS A 123 -4.08 -13.80 5.28
C HIS A 123 -2.84 -12.92 5.51
N ARG A 124 -2.88 -12.07 6.54
CA ARG A 124 -1.71 -11.31 6.95
C ARG A 124 -0.70 -12.26 7.57
N LEU A 125 0.53 -12.20 7.09
CA LEU A 125 1.61 -13.04 7.58
C LEU A 125 2.36 -12.32 8.71
N ASP A 126 2.50 -13.00 9.83
CA ASP A 126 3.19 -12.50 11.02
C ASP A 126 4.19 -13.57 11.52
N GLY A 127 5.15 -13.16 12.34
CA GLY A 127 6.10 -14.06 12.97
C GLY A 127 6.85 -14.96 11.99
N ALA A 128 6.84 -16.27 12.26
CA ALA A 128 7.58 -17.27 11.49
C ALA A 128 7.09 -17.43 10.03
N ASP A 129 5.82 -17.16 9.77
CA ASP A 129 5.26 -17.28 8.41
C ASP A 129 5.62 -16.09 7.51
N ARG A 130 5.91 -14.94 8.13
CA ARG A 130 6.25 -13.72 7.40
C ARG A 130 7.65 -13.77 6.81
N GLU A 131 8.61 -14.29 7.53
CA GLU A 131 10.03 -14.19 7.13
C GLU A 131 10.32 -14.90 5.80
N PRO A 132 9.88 -16.15 5.56
CA PRO A 132 10.06 -16.79 4.25
C PRO A 132 9.41 -16.00 3.11
N ALA A 133 8.19 -15.52 3.31
CA ALA A 133 7.48 -14.70 2.33
C ALA A 133 8.19 -13.36 2.05
N TRP A 134 8.72 -12.74 3.09
CA TRP A 134 9.53 -11.53 2.95
C TRP A 134 10.80 -11.76 2.12
N GLN A 135 11.49 -12.88 2.32
CA GLN A 135 12.69 -13.22 1.55
C GLN A 135 12.38 -13.40 0.06
N VAL A 136 11.24 -14.00 -0.28
CA VAL A 136 10.77 -14.08 -1.67
C VAL A 136 10.63 -12.68 -2.28
N ILE A 137 9.93 -11.78 -1.58
CA ILE A 137 9.67 -10.41 -2.04
C ILE A 137 10.99 -9.62 -2.16
N ALA A 138 11.83 -9.67 -1.14
CA ALA A 138 13.11 -8.94 -1.09
C ALA A 138 14.10 -9.40 -2.17
N THR A 139 14.09 -10.69 -2.51
CA THR A 139 14.92 -11.27 -3.57
C THR A 139 14.39 -10.86 -4.95
N ALA A 140 13.08 -10.96 -5.16
CA ALA A 140 12.45 -10.59 -6.43
C ALA A 140 12.54 -9.08 -6.70
N GLN A 141 12.44 -8.25 -5.64
CA GLN A 141 12.45 -6.79 -5.76
C GLN A 141 13.29 -6.14 -4.66
N PRO A 142 14.61 -6.04 -4.84
CA PRO A 142 15.52 -5.46 -3.83
C PRO A 142 15.20 -4.02 -3.43
N ARG A 143 14.51 -3.26 -4.28
CA ARG A 143 14.04 -1.90 -3.95
C ARG A 143 13.11 -1.88 -2.75
N ILE A 144 12.21 -2.86 -2.65
CA ILE A 144 11.25 -2.95 -1.53
C ILE A 144 12.02 -3.17 -0.23
N ALA A 145 13.03 -4.05 -0.23
CA ALA A 145 13.90 -4.26 0.93
C ALA A 145 14.66 -2.99 1.31
N LYS A 146 15.17 -2.23 0.32
CA LYS A 146 15.84 -0.96 0.56
C LYS A 146 14.90 0.11 1.15
N TYR A 147 13.64 0.16 0.74
CA TYR A 147 12.65 1.05 1.33
C TYR A 147 12.29 0.61 2.75
N GLN A 148 12.12 -0.69 2.98
CA GLN A 148 11.87 -1.23 4.32
C GLN A 148 13.00 -0.86 5.29
N SER A 149 14.27 -0.96 4.88
CA SER A 149 15.41 -0.62 5.74
C SER A 149 15.47 0.85 6.17
N LYS A 150 14.75 1.73 5.48
CA LYS A 150 14.64 3.16 5.77
C LYS A 150 13.35 3.56 6.45
N SER A 151 12.44 2.61 6.64
CA SER A 151 11.13 2.83 7.24
C SER A 151 11.13 2.36 8.68
N ASP A 152 10.60 3.17 9.58
CA ASP A 152 10.35 2.77 10.98
C ASP A 152 9.19 1.78 11.10
N ARG A 153 8.37 1.70 10.06
CA ARG A 153 7.22 0.79 9.97
C ARG A 153 7.61 -0.51 9.27
N GLN A 154 7.28 -1.64 9.86
CA GLN A 154 7.37 -2.92 9.18
C GLN A 154 6.24 -3.05 8.14
N TYR A 155 6.59 -3.29 6.87
CA TYR A 155 5.60 -3.45 5.80
C TYR A 155 4.82 -4.75 5.99
N PRO A 156 3.48 -4.69 6.10
CA PRO A 156 2.66 -5.89 6.13
C PRO A 156 2.82 -6.72 4.85
N VAL A 157 2.94 -8.02 5.02
CA VAL A 157 2.89 -8.99 3.94
C VAL A 157 1.58 -9.75 4.05
N VAL A 158 0.89 -9.90 2.93
CA VAL A 158 -0.39 -10.61 2.85
C VAL A 158 -0.29 -11.71 1.81
N ARG A 159 -0.70 -12.92 2.19
CA ARG A 159 -0.96 -14.02 1.27
C ARG A 159 -2.41 -13.94 0.81
N LEU A 160 -2.63 -13.96 -0.49
CA LEU A 160 -3.93 -14.06 -1.11
C LEU A 160 -4.10 -15.48 -1.64
N THR A 161 -5.10 -16.20 -1.20
CA THR A 161 -5.43 -17.54 -1.68
C THR A 161 -6.74 -17.49 -2.46
N ALA A 162 -6.76 -18.00 -3.69
CA ALA A 162 -7.98 -18.12 -4.50
C ALA A 162 -9.02 -19.01 -3.80
N ARG A 163 -10.29 -18.66 -3.95
CA ARG A 163 -11.43 -19.41 -3.37
C ARG A 163 -12.17 -20.17 -4.44
#